data_df744fa4d81630b04d7bd7bf157f53c5
#
_entry.id   df744fa4d81630b04d7bd7bf157f53c5
#
_cell.length_a   1.000
_cell.length_b   1.000
_cell.length_c   1.000
_cell.angle_alpha   90.00
_cell.angle_beta   90.00
_cell.angle_gamma   90.00
#
_symmetry.space_group_name_H-M   'P 1'
#
loop_
_entity.id
_entity.type
_entity.pdbx_description
1 polymer ?
#
loop_
_entity_poly.entity_id
_entity_poly.type
_entity_poly.pdbx_seq_one_letter_code
_entity_poly.pdbx_strand_id
1 'polypeptide(L)'
;MAVKNFLLNEGYSKGSNLVTSSRGSKVVINNINYHDLSFCAGGLLLGHSHKIFKKSLSEIIKRNISNVATNNLHAANLSRTLKNIFPKYSNFIYCNSGSETVYKSLRIARAISKKNLIISVSGSWHGSIGELLFQPDTGLKNIELSGGLKLF
;
A
#
# COMPACT_ATOMS: atom_id res chain seq x y z
N MET A 1 -1.15 -13.44 28.79
CA MET A 1 -0.35 -14.34 27.94
C MET A 1 0.54 -13.46 27.05
N ALA A 2 1.85 -13.61 27.15
CA ALA A 2 2.76 -12.78 26.35
C ALA A 2 2.83 -13.33 24.91
N VAL A 3 2.35 -12.56 23.96
CA VAL A 3 2.35 -12.89 22.52
C VAL A 3 3.76 -12.70 21.90
N LYS A 4 4.80 -12.95 22.69
CA LYS A 4 6.18 -12.55 22.32
C LYS A 4 6.77 -13.21 21.08
N ASN A 5 6.22 -14.32 20.59
CA ASN A 5 6.93 -15.17 19.62
C ASN A 5 6.13 -15.57 18.37
N PHE A 6 4.94 -15.00 18.14
CA PHE A 6 4.08 -15.46 17.04
C PHE A 6 3.87 -14.45 15.92
N LEU A 7 4.25 -13.17 16.11
CA LEU A 7 4.11 -12.14 15.11
C LEU A 7 5.50 -11.70 14.63
N LEU A 8 5.79 -12.03 13.39
CA LEU A 8 6.90 -11.42 12.65
C LEU A 8 6.35 -10.16 11.96
N ASN A 9 6.97 -9.04 12.29
CA ASN A 9 6.63 -7.77 11.66
C ASN A 9 7.84 -7.32 10.82
N GLU A 10 7.61 -6.88 9.60
CA GLU A 10 8.65 -6.47 8.64
C GLU A 10 9.49 -5.26 9.09
N GLY A 11 9.87 -5.21 10.36
CA GLY A 11 10.78 -4.20 10.91
C GLY A 11 10.11 -2.92 11.44
N TYR A 12 8.79 -2.83 11.42
CA TYR A 12 8.08 -1.63 11.87
C TYR A 12 7.93 -1.50 13.39
N SER A 13 8.05 -2.60 14.13
CA SER A 13 8.08 -2.54 15.59
C SER A 13 8.92 -3.64 16.21
N LYS A 14 9.75 -3.26 17.17
CA LYS A 14 10.42 -4.20 18.08
C LYS A 14 9.56 -4.31 19.32
N GLY A 15 8.89 -5.45 19.53
CA GLY A 15 8.20 -5.71 20.78
C GLY A 15 6.77 -6.23 20.67
N SER A 16 6.14 -6.46 21.81
CA SER A 16 4.81 -7.03 21.99
C SER A 16 3.70 -5.95 22.02
N ASN A 17 3.84 -4.87 21.29
CA ASN A 17 2.84 -3.82 21.26
C ASN A 17 1.64 -4.26 20.41
N LEU A 18 0.52 -4.54 21.07
CA LEU A 18 -0.71 -4.92 20.40
C LEU A 18 -1.68 -3.73 20.39
N VAL A 19 -2.10 -3.34 19.21
CA VAL A 19 -3.20 -2.40 19.05
C VAL A 19 -4.50 -3.13 19.36
N THR A 20 -5.20 -2.71 20.39
CA THR A 20 -6.47 -3.32 20.82
C THR A 20 -7.70 -2.60 20.27
N SER A 21 -7.58 -1.31 20.00
CA SER A 21 -8.64 -0.51 19.35
C SER A 21 -8.05 0.71 18.65
N SER A 22 -8.83 1.25 17.70
CA SER A 22 -8.42 2.45 16.97
C SER A 22 -9.62 3.23 16.47
N ARG A 23 -9.51 4.57 16.48
CA ARG A 23 -10.54 5.48 15.97
C ARG A 23 -9.96 6.84 15.59
N GLY A 24 -10.24 7.32 14.38
CA GLY A 24 -9.67 8.58 13.88
C GLY A 24 -8.16 8.54 13.89
N SER A 25 -7.50 9.45 14.58
CA SER A 25 -6.05 9.46 14.76
C SER A 25 -5.56 8.70 15.99
N LYS A 26 -6.46 8.11 16.78
CA LYS A 26 -6.12 7.46 18.06
C LYS A 26 -6.03 5.96 17.92
N VAL A 27 -5.03 5.38 18.58
CA VAL A 27 -4.85 3.93 18.74
C VAL A 27 -4.62 3.63 20.22
N VAL A 28 -5.10 2.47 20.67
CA VAL A 28 -4.86 1.98 22.03
C VAL A 28 -3.87 0.83 21.96
N ILE A 29 -2.73 1.01 22.61
CA ILE A 29 -1.67 0.01 22.72
C ILE A 29 -1.45 -0.25 24.21
N ASN A 30 -1.56 -1.51 24.63
CA ASN A 30 -1.38 -1.87 26.05
C ASN A 30 -2.19 -0.99 27.02
N ASN A 31 -3.44 -0.71 26.67
CA ASN A 31 -4.39 0.15 27.42
C ASN A 31 -3.97 1.64 27.52
N ILE A 32 -2.99 2.07 26.76
CA ILE A 32 -2.56 3.49 26.67
C ILE A 32 -3.00 4.06 25.33
N ASN A 33 -3.52 5.28 25.36
CA ASN A 33 -3.91 6.01 24.15
C ASN A 33 -2.69 6.69 23.52
N TYR A 34 -2.52 6.49 22.21
CA TYR A 34 -1.53 7.18 21.39
C TYR A 34 -2.19 7.86 20.19
N HIS A 35 -1.54 8.85 19.63
CA HIS A 35 -1.87 9.36 18.31
C HIS A 35 -1.03 8.62 17.25
N ASP A 36 -1.70 8.01 16.30
CA ASP A 36 -1.06 7.41 15.13
C ASP A 36 -0.82 8.50 14.08
N LEU A 37 0.42 8.91 13.95
CA LEU A 37 0.85 9.88 12.93
C LEU A 37 1.30 9.21 11.63
N SER A 38 1.41 7.89 11.62
CA SER A 38 1.83 7.13 10.44
C SER A 38 0.68 6.79 9.50
N PHE A 39 -0.54 6.64 10.05
CA PHE A 39 -1.75 6.23 9.30
C PHE A 39 -1.49 5.07 8.34
N CYS A 40 -0.83 4.01 8.81
CA CYS A 40 -0.40 2.87 8.00
C CYS A 40 0.42 3.32 6.77
N ALA A 41 1.47 4.11 7.00
CA ALA A 41 2.31 4.68 5.94
C ALA A 41 1.51 5.48 4.90
N GLY A 42 0.49 6.22 5.36
CA GLY A 42 -0.37 7.05 4.50
C GLY A 42 -1.56 6.34 3.88
N GLY A 43 -1.75 5.04 4.14
CA GLY A 43 -2.87 4.27 3.58
C GLY A 43 -4.25 4.60 4.19
N LEU A 44 -4.29 5.18 5.39
CA LEU A 44 -5.52 5.49 6.12
C LEU A 44 -5.87 6.99 6.09
N LEU A 45 -6.06 7.56 4.92
CA LEU A 45 -6.32 9.00 4.75
C LEU A 45 -7.52 9.52 5.56
N LEU A 46 -8.54 8.69 5.77
CA LEU A 46 -9.73 9.05 6.54
C LEU A 46 -9.59 8.74 8.04
N GLY A 47 -8.46 8.17 8.45
CA GLY A 47 -8.24 7.70 9.81
C GLY A 47 -8.89 6.34 10.10
N HIS A 48 -8.56 5.83 11.28
CA HIS A 48 -9.02 4.52 11.74
C HIS A 48 -10.53 4.46 11.92
N SER A 49 -11.12 3.35 11.52
CA SER A 49 -12.54 3.02 11.76
C SER A 49 -13.53 4.09 11.25
N HIS A 50 -13.22 4.77 10.17
CA HIS A 50 -14.05 5.83 9.61
C HIS A 50 -15.45 5.32 9.23
N LYS A 51 -16.48 6.13 9.51
CA LYS A 51 -17.90 5.75 9.34
C LYS A 51 -18.26 5.36 7.90
N ILE A 52 -17.69 6.04 6.92
CA ILE A 52 -17.94 5.75 5.49
C ILE A 52 -17.41 4.37 5.14
N PHE A 53 -16.20 4.01 5.58
CA PHE A 53 -15.61 2.70 5.36
C PHE A 53 -16.46 1.59 5.98
N LYS A 54 -16.86 1.74 7.25
CA LYS A 54 -17.74 0.79 7.95
C LYS A 54 -19.06 0.58 7.22
N LYS A 55 -19.69 1.68 6.78
CA LYS A 55 -20.95 1.62 6.03
C LYS A 55 -20.78 0.86 4.72
N SER A 56 -19.78 1.19 3.93
CA SER A 56 -19.51 0.54 2.65
C SER A 56 -19.23 -0.95 2.82
N LEU A 57 -18.42 -1.33 3.81
CA LEU A 57 -18.13 -2.72 4.11
C LEU A 57 -19.39 -3.50 4.52
N SER A 58 -20.25 -2.91 5.38
CA SER A 58 -21.52 -3.51 5.78
C SER A 58 -22.46 -3.73 4.57
N GLU A 59 -22.51 -2.79 3.64
CA GLU A 59 -23.32 -2.95 2.41
C GLU A 59 -22.81 -4.07 1.50
N ILE A 60 -21.47 -4.20 1.34
CA ILE A 60 -20.87 -5.28 0.57
C ILE A 60 -21.23 -6.64 1.17
N ILE A 61 -21.10 -6.78 2.49
CA ILE A 61 -21.44 -8.01 3.22
C ILE A 61 -22.93 -8.36 3.04
N LYS A 62 -23.82 -7.39 3.22
CA LYS A 62 -25.27 -7.60 3.07
C LYS A 62 -25.69 -8.04 1.65
N ARG A 63 -24.99 -7.59 0.64
CA ARG A 63 -25.28 -7.90 -0.76
C ARG A 63 -24.64 -9.21 -1.23
N ASN A 64 -23.88 -9.90 -0.38
CA ASN A 64 -23.12 -11.10 -0.78
C ASN A 64 -22.26 -10.91 -2.04
N ILE A 65 -21.70 -9.70 -2.22
CA ILE A 65 -20.84 -9.42 -3.37
C ILE A 65 -19.51 -10.06 -3.12
N SER A 66 -19.19 -11.11 -3.88
CA SER A 66 -17.86 -11.71 -3.91
C SER A 66 -17.03 -11.14 -5.05
N ASN A 67 -15.71 -11.10 -4.84
CA ASN A 67 -14.77 -10.79 -5.90
C ASN A 67 -14.63 -12.01 -6.82
N VAL A 68 -15.18 -11.88 -8.01
CA VAL A 68 -14.95 -12.83 -9.11
C VAL A 68 -14.00 -12.19 -10.12
N ALA A 69 -13.35 -12.99 -10.95
CA ALA A 69 -12.40 -12.52 -11.97
C ALA A 69 -13.10 -11.79 -13.14
N THR A 70 -14.05 -10.92 -12.81
CA THR A 70 -14.81 -10.11 -13.78
C THR A 70 -15.08 -8.72 -13.19
N ASN A 71 -15.57 -7.82 -14.04
CA ASN A 71 -15.94 -6.47 -13.62
C ASN A 71 -17.10 -6.51 -12.63
N ASN A 72 -16.95 -5.78 -11.52
CA ASN A 72 -18.02 -5.60 -10.55
C ASN A 72 -18.50 -4.15 -10.53
N LEU A 73 -19.70 -3.94 -10.00
CA LEU A 73 -20.36 -2.63 -9.96
C LEU A 73 -19.53 -1.57 -9.20
N HIS A 74 -18.86 -1.97 -8.12
CA HIS A 74 -18.06 -1.03 -7.31
C HIS A 74 -16.82 -0.55 -8.05
N ALA A 75 -16.12 -1.44 -8.74
CA ALA A 75 -14.98 -1.08 -9.59
C ALA A 75 -15.42 -0.17 -10.75
N ALA A 76 -16.55 -0.46 -11.39
CA ALA A 76 -17.11 0.37 -12.45
C ALA A 76 -17.47 1.78 -11.95
N ASN A 77 -18.12 1.89 -10.79
CA ASN A 77 -18.46 3.18 -10.18
C ASN A 77 -17.22 3.97 -9.77
N LEU A 78 -16.22 3.30 -9.19
CA LEU A 78 -14.94 3.94 -8.85
C LEU A 78 -14.22 4.44 -10.10
N SER A 79 -14.17 3.65 -11.17
CA SER A 79 -13.57 4.05 -12.45
C SER A 79 -14.25 5.30 -13.03
N ARG A 80 -15.58 5.38 -12.95
CA ARG A 80 -16.33 6.57 -13.39
C ARG A 80 -15.96 7.79 -12.55
N THR A 81 -15.88 7.66 -11.24
CA THR A 81 -15.47 8.75 -10.33
C THR A 81 -14.04 9.19 -10.62
N LEU A 82 -13.11 8.26 -10.78
CA LEU A 82 -11.72 8.56 -11.10
C LEU A 82 -11.57 9.21 -12.47
N LYS A 83 -12.37 8.81 -13.45
CA LYS A 83 -12.39 9.46 -14.78
C LYS A 83 -12.80 10.93 -14.71
N ASN A 84 -13.75 11.28 -13.82
CA ASN A 84 -14.14 12.66 -13.60
C ASN A 84 -13.04 13.49 -12.94
N ILE A 85 -12.29 12.91 -12.00
CA ILE A 85 -11.18 13.56 -11.30
C ILE A 85 -9.95 13.66 -12.20
N PHE A 86 -9.69 12.63 -12.98
CA PHE A 86 -8.52 12.49 -13.85
C PHE A 86 -8.94 12.27 -15.31
N PRO A 87 -9.45 13.30 -16.01
CA PRO A 87 -10.04 13.14 -17.34
C PRO A 87 -9.07 12.67 -18.42
N LYS A 88 -7.76 12.86 -18.20
CA LYS A 88 -6.72 12.38 -19.13
C LYS A 88 -6.54 10.86 -19.13
N TYR A 89 -6.97 10.15 -18.06
CA TYR A 89 -6.86 8.70 -17.96
C TYR A 89 -8.19 8.05 -18.27
N SER A 90 -8.17 7.03 -19.12
CA SER A 90 -9.37 6.28 -19.53
C SER A 90 -9.47 4.89 -18.92
N ASN A 91 -8.36 4.36 -18.44
CA ASN A 91 -8.30 3.00 -17.89
C ASN A 91 -7.68 3.01 -16.49
N PHE A 92 -8.22 2.18 -15.59
CA PHE A 92 -7.78 2.06 -14.22
C PHE A 92 -7.57 0.59 -13.87
N ILE A 93 -6.44 0.29 -13.26
CA ILE A 93 -6.10 -1.04 -12.77
C ILE A 93 -6.12 -0.97 -11.25
N TYR A 94 -6.96 -1.79 -10.62
CA TYR A 94 -7.03 -1.87 -9.16
C TYR A 94 -6.11 -2.95 -8.63
N CYS A 95 -5.48 -2.66 -7.50
CA CYS A 95 -4.53 -3.52 -6.83
C CYS A 95 -4.84 -3.57 -5.33
N ASN A 96 -4.42 -4.65 -4.67
CA ASN A 96 -4.66 -4.83 -3.24
C ASN A 96 -3.61 -4.14 -2.36
N SER A 97 -2.47 -3.76 -2.94
CA SER A 97 -1.39 -3.08 -2.21
C SER A 97 -0.61 -2.12 -3.10
N GLY A 98 0.11 -1.19 -2.46
CA GLY A 98 1.05 -0.31 -3.16
C GLY A 98 2.16 -1.08 -3.87
N SER A 99 2.67 -2.15 -3.26
CA SER A 99 3.67 -3.02 -3.88
C SER A 99 3.17 -3.64 -5.19
N GLU A 100 1.95 -4.17 -5.19
CA GLU A 100 1.35 -4.72 -6.40
C GLU A 100 1.18 -3.64 -7.48
N THR A 101 0.78 -2.43 -7.09
CA THR A 101 0.62 -1.30 -8.00
C THR A 101 1.94 -0.92 -8.64
N VAL A 102 3.01 -0.79 -7.87
CA VAL A 102 4.35 -0.48 -8.38
C VAL A 102 4.83 -1.60 -9.32
N TYR A 103 4.68 -2.85 -8.93
CA TYR A 103 5.06 -3.99 -9.79
C TYR A 103 4.37 -3.97 -11.15
N LYS A 104 3.04 -3.79 -11.17
CA LYS A 104 2.28 -3.69 -12.42
C LYS A 104 2.69 -2.49 -13.26
N SER A 105 2.93 -1.34 -12.60
CA SER A 105 3.38 -0.11 -13.28
C SER A 105 4.74 -0.31 -13.97
N LEU A 106 5.68 -0.96 -13.30
CA LEU A 106 6.99 -1.27 -13.89
C LEU A 106 6.89 -2.20 -15.09
N ARG A 107 6.06 -3.23 -14.98
CA ARG A 107 5.81 -4.14 -16.11
C ARG A 107 5.23 -3.42 -17.32
N ILE A 108 4.26 -2.54 -17.10
CA ILE A 108 3.64 -1.73 -18.16
C ILE A 108 4.69 -0.78 -18.76
N ALA A 109 5.44 -0.07 -17.93
CA ALA A 109 6.49 0.83 -18.38
C ALA A 109 7.54 0.13 -19.25
N ARG A 110 8.02 -1.03 -18.84
CA ARG A 110 8.95 -1.87 -19.62
C ARG A 110 8.35 -2.37 -20.93
N ALA A 111 7.08 -2.78 -20.89
CA ALA A 111 6.38 -3.25 -22.10
C ALA A 111 6.25 -2.16 -23.16
N ILE A 112 5.98 -0.91 -22.73
CA ILE A 112 5.82 0.24 -23.61
C ILE A 112 7.18 0.78 -24.09
N SER A 113 8.11 1.00 -23.15
CA SER A 113 9.40 1.62 -23.44
C SER A 113 10.41 0.69 -24.10
N LYS A 114 10.23 -0.63 -23.96
CA LYS A 114 11.20 -1.69 -24.32
C LYS A 114 12.56 -1.53 -23.59
N LYS A 115 12.57 -0.83 -22.45
CA LYS A 115 13.76 -0.61 -21.62
C LYS A 115 13.62 -1.34 -20.30
N ASN A 116 14.72 -1.85 -19.76
CA ASN A 116 14.74 -2.60 -18.49
C ASN A 116 15.19 -1.74 -17.30
N LEU A 117 16.00 -0.71 -17.57
CA LEU A 117 16.58 0.13 -16.53
C LEU A 117 15.51 0.99 -15.85
N ILE A 118 15.55 1.00 -14.52
CA ILE A 118 14.67 1.80 -13.67
C ILE A 118 15.53 2.73 -12.83
N ILE A 119 15.11 3.97 -12.74
CA ILE A 119 15.74 4.98 -11.88
C ILE A 119 14.77 5.29 -10.76
N SER A 120 15.25 5.25 -9.53
CA SER A 120 14.48 5.66 -8.35
C SER A 120 15.24 6.67 -7.50
N VAL A 121 14.50 7.41 -6.68
CA VAL A 121 15.09 8.36 -5.73
C VAL A 121 15.56 7.58 -4.49
N SER A 122 16.79 7.84 -4.04
CA SER A 122 17.34 7.23 -2.83
C SER A 122 16.46 7.55 -1.61
N GLY A 123 16.22 6.55 -0.76
CA GLY A 123 15.36 6.68 0.42
C GLY A 123 13.87 6.61 0.15
N SER A 124 13.42 6.56 -1.11
CA SER A 124 12.01 6.36 -1.43
C SER A 124 11.58 4.92 -1.21
N TRP A 125 10.36 4.75 -0.70
CA TRP A 125 9.74 3.44 -0.54
C TRP A 125 8.91 3.08 -1.77
N HIS A 126 9.20 1.92 -2.35
CA HIS A 126 8.51 1.42 -3.56
C HIS A 126 7.77 0.10 -3.31
N GLY A 127 7.55 -0.27 -2.06
CA GLY A 127 6.93 -1.54 -1.69
C GLY A 127 7.92 -2.68 -1.59
N SER A 128 7.41 -3.86 -1.24
CA SER A 128 8.21 -5.08 -1.03
C SER A 128 8.39 -5.87 -2.34
N ILE A 129 8.97 -5.22 -3.36
CA ILE A 129 9.25 -5.84 -4.66
C ILE A 129 10.74 -6.13 -4.72
N GLY A 130 11.12 -7.38 -4.99
CA GLY A 130 12.50 -7.82 -5.00
C GLY A 130 13.46 -6.97 -5.84
N GLU A 131 13.00 -6.47 -6.97
CA GLU A 131 13.80 -5.60 -7.86
C GLU A 131 14.05 -4.19 -7.27
N LEU A 132 13.21 -3.73 -6.33
CA LEU A 132 13.26 -2.39 -5.76
C LEU A 132 13.49 -2.40 -4.25
N LEU A 133 13.62 -3.58 -3.63
CA LEU A 133 13.97 -3.69 -2.22
C LEU A 133 15.39 -3.20 -2.01
N PHE A 134 15.52 -2.21 -1.15
CA PHE A 134 16.80 -1.75 -0.66
C PHE A 134 17.37 -2.78 0.30
N GLN A 135 18.07 -3.78 -0.21
CA GLN A 135 18.95 -4.59 0.62
C GLN A 135 20.38 -4.44 0.11
N PRO A 136 21.28 -3.93 0.97
CA PRO A 136 22.70 -3.84 0.64
C PRO A 136 23.33 -5.19 0.30
N ASP A 137 22.72 -6.30 0.74
CA ASP A 137 23.32 -7.64 0.74
C ASP A 137 22.90 -8.56 -0.42
N THR A 138 22.07 -8.11 -1.36
CA THR A 138 21.62 -8.99 -2.47
C THR A 138 22.60 -9.09 -3.64
N GLY A 139 23.81 -8.54 -3.51
CA GLY A 139 24.84 -8.61 -4.56
C GLY A 139 24.53 -7.78 -5.82
N LEU A 140 23.36 -7.18 -5.93
CA LEU A 140 23.07 -6.18 -6.96
C LEU A 140 23.77 -4.89 -6.55
N LYS A 141 24.80 -4.52 -7.29
CA LYS A 141 25.50 -3.23 -7.10
C LYS A 141 24.51 -2.12 -7.44
N ASN A 142 23.95 -1.50 -6.42
CA ASN A 142 23.24 -0.24 -6.59
C ASN A 142 24.26 0.81 -7.01
N ILE A 143 24.17 1.30 -8.23
CA ILE A 143 24.98 2.43 -8.67
C ILE A 143 24.28 3.68 -8.14
N GLU A 144 24.88 4.32 -7.15
CA GLU A 144 24.43 5.62 -6.69
C GLU A 144 24.87 6.70 -7.68
N LEU A 145 23.91 7.38 -8.28
CA LEU A 145 24.18 8.54 -9.10
C LEU A 145 24.29 9.79 -8.22
N SER A 146 25.07 10.76 -8.65
CA SER A 146 25.11 12.07 -7.99
C SER A 146 23.69 12.66 -7.86
N GLY A 147 23.31 13.11 -6.68
CA GLY A 147 21.98 13.65 -6.41
C GLY A 147 21.00 12.65 -5.80
N GLY A 148 21.45 11.50 -5.29
CA GLY A 148 20.60 10.54 -4.57
C GLY A 148 19.69 9.70 -5.46
N LEU A 149 20.00 9.55 -6.73
CA LEU A 149 19.33 8.63 -7.66
C LEU A 149 20.00 7.25 -7.60
N LYS A 150 19.19 6.20 -7.68
CA LYS A 150 19.65 4.81 -7.76
C LYS A 150 19.17 4.16 -9.06
N LEU A 151 20.06 3.34 -9.63
CA LEU A 151 19.76 2.48 -10.80
C LEU A 151 19.45 1.07 -10.33
N PHE A 152 18.44 0.45 -10.90
CA PHE A 152 18.03 -0.93 -10.68
C PHE A 152 17.86 -1.67 -12.01
#